data_7aa5df81046d2a5fc95786f0798239ae
#
_entry.id   7aa5df81046d2a5fc95786f0798239ae
#
_cell.length_a   1.000
_cell.length_b   1.000
_cell.length_c   1.000
_cell.angle_alpha   90.00
_cell.angle_beta   90.00
_cell.angle_gamma   90.00
#
_symmetry.space_group_name_H-M   'P 1'
#
loop_
_entity.id
_entity.type
_entity.pdbx_description
1 polymer ?
#
loop_
_entity_poly.entity_id
_entity_poly.type
_entity_poly.pdbx_seq_one_letter_code
_entity_poly.pdbx_strand_id
1 'polypeptide(L)'
;MPIFKQVATITGEDQWTDSVKMIGNFNMSISGTWENSTITVQRQFDSDGVWLDADSFDENIEIVGQEPEKNVLYRMGVKQGDFGSGSISVRLSR
;
A
#
# COMPACT_ATOMS: atom_id res chain seq x y z
N MET A 1 -9.52 19.76 -8.71
CA MET A 1 -8.42 19.47 -7.78
C MET A 1 -8.11 17.98 -7.84
N PRO A 2 -6.93 17.56 -8.27
CA PRO A 2 -6.62 16.14 -8.31
C PRO A 2 -6.57 15.56 -6.90
N ILE A 3 -7.09 14.36 -6.78
CA ILE A 3 -7.05 13.60 -5.52
C ILE A 3 -6.10 12.44 -5.74
N PHE A 4 -5.06 12.39 -4.91
CA PHE A 4 -4.09 11.30 -4.94
C PHE A 4 -4.48 10.28 -3.89
N LYS A 5 -5.30 9.32 -4.30
CA LYS A 5 -5.85 8.31 -3.41
C LYS A 5 -6.06 6.99 -4.15
N GLN A 6 -5.63 5.91 -3.53
CA GLN A 6 -5.93 4.56 -3.99
C GLN A 6 -6.42 3.74 -2.82
N VAL A 7 -7.50 3.01 -3.04
CA VAL A 7 -8.11 2.11 -2.06
C VAL A 7 -8.29 0.75 -2.70
N ALA A 8 -8.18 -0.29 -1.90
CA ALA A 8 -8.47 -1.63 -2.36
C ALA A 8 -8.99 -2.48 -1.21
N THR A 9 -9.80 -3.49 -1.54
CA THR A 9 -10.18 -4.54 -0.61
C THR A 9 -9.44 -5.80 -1.02
N ILE A 10 -8.61 -6.31 -0.13
CA ILE A 10 -7.75 -7.47 -0.37
C ILE A 10 -8.41 -8.70 0.22
N THR A 11 -8.65 -9.70 -0.61
CA THR A 11 -9.28 -10.96 -0.20
C THR A 11 -8.47 -12.19 -0.61
N GLY A 12 -7.24 -11.98 -1.06
CA GLY A 12 -6.35 -13.05 -1.47
C GLY A 12 -4.94 -12.54 -1.68
N GLU A 13 -4.04 -13.43 -2.04
CA GLU A 13 -2.67 -13.06 -2.31
C GLU A 13 -2.53 -12.38 -3.67
N ASP A 14 -1.41 -11.68 -3.84
CA ASP A 14 -1.06 -10.97 -5.08
C ASP A 14 -2.15 -9.98 -5.50
N GLN A 15 -2.70 -9.27 -4.54
CA GLN A 15 -3.68 -8.20 -4.75
C GLN A 15 -3.10 -6.88 -4.22
N TRP A 16 -3.27 -5.83 -5.01
CA TRP A 16 -2.65 -4.53 -4.74
C TRP A 16 -3.61 -3.39 -5.08
N THR A 17 -3.39 -2.23 -4.46
CA THR A 17 -3.97 -0.99 -4.98
C THR A 17 -3.37 -0.70 -6.35
N ASP A 18 -4.05 0.13 -7.13
CA ASP A 18 -3.38 0.76 -8.27
C ASP A 18 -2.25 1.65 -7.75
N SER A 19 -1.31 1.96 -8.60
CA SER A 19 -0.21 2.85 -8.23
C SER A 19 -0.71 4.28 -8.08
N VAL A 20 -0.08 5.02 -7.16
CA VAL A 20 -0.37 6.43 -6.94
C VAL A 20 0.94 7.17 -6.68
N LYS A 21 1.04 8.35 -7.28
CA LYS A 21 2.23 9.19 -7.11
C LYS A 21 2.20 9.88 -5.75
N MET A 22 3.27 9.73 -4.98
CA MET A 22 3.41 10.35 -3.67
C MET A 22 4.58 11.31 -3.63
N ILE A 23 4.40 12.38 -2.88
CA ILE A 23 5.47 13.31 -2.50
C ILE A 23 5.06 13.95 -1.16
N GLY A 24 6.03 14.19 -0.30
CA GLY A 24 5.76 14.74 1.03
C GLY A 24 5.04 13.76 1.93
N ASN A 25 4.25 14.26 2.84
CA ASN A 25 3.50 13.43 3.78
C ASN A 25 2.30 12.78 3.08
N PHE A 26 2.03 11.54 3.41
CA PHE A 26 0.86 10.84 2.93
C PHE A 26 0.34 9.87 3.98
N ASN A 27 -0.92 9.47 3.83
CA ASN A 27 -1.59 8.59 4.79
C ASN A 27 -1.61 7.16 4.30
N MET A 28 -1.39 6.24 5.23
CA MET A 28 -1.53 4.80 5.00
C MET A 28 -2.51 4.25 6.03
N SER A 29 -3.55 3.55 5.58
CA SER A 29 -4.53 2.95 6.47
C SER A 29 -4.75 1.50 6.10
N ILE A 30 -4.82 0.65 7.12
CA ILE A 30 -5.18 -0.76 6.99
C ILE A 30 -6.26 -1.05 8.00
N SER A 31 -7.38 -1.59 7.53
CA SER A 31 -8.51 -1.92 8.40
C SER A 31 -9.16 -3.23 7.93
N GLY A 32 -10.19 -3.66 8.64
CA GLY A 32 -10.92 -4.86 8.32
C GLY A 32 -10.71 -5.98 9.33
N THR A 33 -11.24 -7.16 9.01
CA THR A 33 -11.11 -8.35 9.83
C THR A 33 -10.36 -9.42 9.05
N TRP A 34 -9.16 -9.72 9.50
CA TRP A 34 -8.24 -10.60 8.78
C TRP A 34 -7.20 -11.19 9.74
N GLU A 35 -6.57 -12.29 9.32
CA GLU A 35 -5.58 -13.00 10.12
C GLU A 35 -4.45 -13.55 9.25
N ASN A 36 -3.26 -13.67 9.84
CA ASN A 36 -2.11 -14.35 9.28
C ASN A 36 -1.70 -13.82 7.91
N SER A 37 -1.77 -12.50 7.75
CA SER A 37 -1.40 -11.83 6.51
C SER A 37 -0.35 -10.77 6.78
N THR A 38 0.45 -10.47 5.76
CA THR A 38 1.39 -9.36 5.79
C THR A 38 1.03 -8.40 4.65
N ILE A 39 0.80 -7.15 5.00
CA ILE A 39 0.53 -6.09 4.02
C ILE A 39 1.84 -5.38 3.74
N THR A 40 2.21 -5.27 2.48
CA THR A 40 3.46 -4.63 2.06
C THR A 40 3.15 -3.35 1.31
N VAL A 41 3.88 -2.29 1.67
CA VAL A 41 3.91 -1.03 0.92
C VAL A 41 5.13 -1.08 0.01
N GLN A 42 4.93 -0.87 -1.27
CA GLN A 42 6.01 -0.87 -2.26
C GLN A 42 6.10 0.49 -2.94
N ARG A 43 7.30 0.83 -3.39
CA ARG A 43 7.52 2.03 -4.17
C ARG A 43 8.37 1.74 -5.40
N GLN A 44 8.22 2.59 -6.41
CA GLN A 44 8.87 2.45 -7.70
C GLN A 44 9.39 3.81 -8.13
N PHE A 45 10.68 3.88 -8.41
CA PHE A 45 11.30 5.13 -8.88
C PHE A 45 11.15 5.28 -10.39
N ASP A 46 10.79 6.48 -10.81
CA ASP A 46 10.78 6.89 -12.23
C ASP A 46 9.96 5.95 -13.13
N SER A 47 9.02 5.21 -12.56
CA SER A 47 8.18 4.25 -13.30
C SER A 47 9.01 3.23 -14.09
N ASP A 48 10.13 2.81 -13.52
CA ASP A 48 11.07 1.89 -14.18
C ASP A 48 10.61 0.42 -14.18
N GLY A 49 9.47 0.14 -13.54
CA GLY A 49 8.92 -1.21 -13.48
C GLY A 49 9.41 -2.03 -12.29
N VAL A 50 10.32 -1.49 -11.50
CA VAL A 50 10.89 -2.22 -10.36
C VAL A 50 10.19 -1.76 -9.07
N TRP A 51 9.45 -2.68 -8.44
CA TRP A 51 8.81 -2.41 -7.15
C TRP A 51 9.73 -2.83 -6.00
N LEU A 52 9.97 -1.89 -5.09
CA LEU A 52 10.84 -2.09 -3.92
C LEU A 52 9.97 -2.06 -2.66
N ASP A 53 10.22 -2.97 -1.74
CA ASP A 53 9.53 -2.98 -0.45
C ASP A 53 9.96 -1.75 0.35
N ALA A 54 8.99 -0.96 0.78
CA ALA A 54 9.25 0.23 1.61
C ALA A 54 8.89 -0.02 3.07
N ASP A 55 7.82 -0.78 3.33
CA ASP A 55 7.37 -1.09 4.68
C ASP A 55 6.44 -2.30 4.66
N SER A 56 6.18 -2.88 5.81
CA SER A 56 5.24 -3.99 5.94
C SER A 56 4.54 -3.95 7.29
N PHE A 57 3.31 -4.49 7.32
CA PHE A 57 2.45 -4.46 8.49
C PHE A 57 1.70 -5.78 8.63
N ASP A 58 1.49 -6.22 9.86
CA ASP A 58 0.75 -7.45 10.17
C ASP A 58 -0.50 -7.19 11.01
N GLU A 59 -0.90 -5.93 11.14
CA GLU A 59 -2.09 -5.52 11.90
C GLU A 59 -2.72 -4.28 11.29
N ASN A 60 -3.93 -3.96 11.72
CA ASN A 60 -4.59 -2.71 11.32
C ASN A 60 -3.77 -1.53 11.82
N ILE A 61 -3.58 -0.53 10.96
CA ILE A 61 -2.80 0.67 11.29
C ILE A 61 -3.42 1.91 10.64
N GLU A 62 -3.12 3.07 11.21
CA GLU A 62 -3.25 4.36 10.57
C GLU A 62 -1.98 5.15 10.85
N ILE A 63 -1.24 5.46 9.79
CA ILE A 63 0.09 6.02 9.96
C ILE A 63 0.39 7.00 8.81
N VAL A 64 1.26 7.96 9.09
CA VAL A 64 1.72 8.91 8.09
C VAL A 64 3.10 8.49 7.62
N GLY A 65 3.26 8.37 6.31
CA GLY A 65 4.55 8.17 5.67
C GLY A 65 5.06 9.45 5.06
N GLN A 66 6.30 9.43 4.60
CA GLN A 66 6.91 10.57 3.95
C GLN A 66 7.78 10.13 2.78
N GLU A 67 7.58 10.78 1.62
CA GLU A 67 8.40 10.58 0.45
C GLU A 67 9.08 11.89 0.07
N PRO A 68 10.42 11.97 0.18
CA PRO A 68 11.13 13.22 -0.13
C PRO A 68 11.32 13.47 -1.62
N GLU A 69 11.09 12.49 -2.49
CA GLU A 69 11.39 12.59 -3.91
C GLU A 69 10.12 12.68 -4.75
N LYS A 70 10.15 13.46 -5.85
CA LYS A 70 9.06 13.57 -6.81
C LYS A 70 9.00 12.32 -7.69
N ASN A 71 7.82 12.06 -8.25
CA ASN A 71 7.59 11.00 -9.23
C ASN A 71 7.83 9.58 -8.72
N VAL A 72 7.69 9.38 -7.41
CA VAL A 72 7.75 8.04 -6.83
C VAL A 72 6.34 7.46 -6.76
N LEU A 73 6.16 6.30 -7.35
CA LEU A 73 4.89 5.59 -7.31
C LEU A 73 4.86 4.67 -6.10
N TYR A 74 3.69 4.59 -5.48
CA TYR A 74 3.44 3.72 -4.34
C TYR A 74 2.27 2.80 -4.63
N ARG A 75 2.30 1.61 -4.06
CA ARG A 75 1.15 0.71 -3.98
C ARG A 75 1.18 -0.04 -2.65
N MET A 76 0.03 -0.53 -2.25
CA MET A 76 -0.11 -1.30 -1.00
C MET A 76 -0.94 -2.55 -1.27
N GLY A 77 -0.51 -3.67 -0.73
CA GLY A 77 -1.24 -4.91 -0.94
C GLY A 77 -0.58 -6.09 -0.27
N VAL A 78 -0.88 -7.28 -0.78
CA VAL A 78 -0.41 -8.55 -0.24
C VAL A 78 0.35 -9.31 -1.32
N LYS A 79 1.59 -9.66 -1.01
CA LYS A 79 2.42 -10.45 -1.92
C LYS A 79 1.90 -11.88 -2.02
N GLN A 80 2.35 -12.58 -3.05
CA GLN A 80 2.14 -14.00 -3.16
C GLN A 80 2.73 -14.72 -1.95
N GLY A 81 1.92 -15.59 -1.32
CA GLY A 81 2.32 -16.33 -0.11
C GLY A 81 2.10 -15.59 1.20
N ASP A 82 1.68 -14.33 1.18
CA ASP A 82 1.52 -13.51 2.38
C ASP A 82 0.07 -13.33 2.83
N PHE A 83 -0.88 -14.03 2.23
CA PHE A 83 -2.28 -13.93 2.61
C PHE A 83 -2.72 -15.13 3.45
N GLY A 84 -3.35 -14.86 4.60
CA GLY A 84 -3.97 -15.90 5.44
C GLY A 84 -5.46 -15.99 5.19
N SER A 85 -6.24 -15.13 5.83
CA SER A 85 -7.69 -15.15 5.70
C SER A 85 -8.29 -13.79 6.00
N GLY A 86 -9.56 -13.62 5.57
CA GLY A 86 -10.34 -12.45 5.88
C GLY A 86 -10.42 -11.44 4.75
N SER A 87 -10.74 -10.19 5.13
CA SER A 87 -10.89 -9.09 4.20
C SER A 87 -10.12 -7.89 4.75
N ILE A 88 -9.21 -7.36 3.95
CA ILE A 88 -8.31 -6.28 4.33
C ILE A 88 -8.61 -5.06 3.48
N SER A 89 -8.94 -3.93 4.12
CA SER A 89 -9.11 -2.66 3.42
C SER A 89 -7.84 -1.86 3.55
N VAL A 90 -7.28 -1.45 2.42
CA VAL A 90 -6.05 -0.66 2.40
C VAL A 90 -6.29 0.65 1.68
N ARG A 91 -5.60 1.70 2.12
CA ARG A 91 -5.74 3.03 1.56
C ARG A 91 -4.42 3.79 1.61
N LEU A 92 -4.06 4.38 0.47
CA LEU A 92 -2.97 5.34 0.33
C LEU A 92 -3.57 6.66 -0.14
N SER A 93 -3.25 7.77 0.53
CA SER A 93 -3.79 9.08 0.13
C SER A 93 -2.90 10.24 0.55
N ARG A 94 -2.97 11.32 -0.23
CA ARG A 94 -2.33 12.60 0.11
C ARG A 94 -3.11 13.80 -0.38
#